data_b09af112c27c62e0c05299d829cb308c
#
_entry.id   b09af112c27c62e0c05299d829cb308c
#
_cell.length_a   1.000
_cell.length_b   1.000
_cell.length_c   1.000
_cell.angle_alpha   90.00
_cell.angle_beta   90.00
_cell.angle_gamma   90.00
#
_symmetry.space_group_name_H-M   'P 1'
#
loop_
_entity.id
_entity.type
_entity.pdbx_description
1 polymer ?
#
loop_
_entity_poly.entity_id
_entity_poly.type
_entity_poly.pdbx_seq_one_letter_code
_entity_poly.pdbx_strand_id
1 'polypeptide(L)'
;MKSTILSFLILFFLSNTAVSEDITYTEGDFSYYMTNEGAVLVDWENSGEKLPLSTLIVPNTLGGKPVIGIGSGTFASSQSEPITDPLEIVIPEGVVFLEDGAFTDCCEASIICLPSTLETISEGSMFHVKAEITFPQGNPFYVMNKGFLVDTRSETLLYSSPCSSEEAIPPVMYLGEQCLDNWLTDKTDVVLPDSISAIGTCVFYDLPDLENVVLPAKLATLSPYSFNATGIKELAIPSTITQIPAYCFVNCAFTSISIPNGVEYIGEYAFYYNWELTEVTLSESVQFVGYNAFPEECSIITVNPATHFET
;
A
#
# COMPACT_ATOMS: atom_id res chain seq x y z
N MET A 1 18.69 0.86 22.21
CA MET A 1 19.68 0.97 21.14
C MET A 1 19.95 -0.41 20.54
N LYS A 2 19.02 -0.94 19.74
CA LYS A 2 19.20 -2.13 18.88
C LYS A 2 17.90 -2.37 18.08
N SER A 3 17.49 -1.41 17.21
CA SER A 3 16.33 -1.62 16.36
C SER A 3 16.33 -0.78 15.06
N THR A 4 17.43 -0.11 14.73
CA THR A 4 17.42 0.83 13.59
C THR A 4 18.34 0.41 12.44
N ILE A 5 18.74 -0.87 12.35
CA ILE A 5 19.73 -1.32 11.35
C ILE A 5 19.17 -2.38 10.38
N LEU A 6 17.95 -2.87 10.57
CA LEU A 6 17.46 -3.97 9.73
C LEU A 6 16.72 -3.54 8.45
N SER A 7 16.17 -2.34 8.42
CA SER A 7 15.46 -1.84 7.21
C SER A 7 16.38 -1.33 6.09
N PHE A 8 17.66 -1.10 6.36
CA PHE A 8 18.63 -0.59 5.37
C PHE A 8 19.44 -1.67 4.65
N LEU A 9 19.33 -2.94 5.07
CA LEU A 9 20.17 -4.00 4.51
C LEU A 9 19.50 -4.79 3.37
N ILE A 10 18.19 -4.71 3.21
CA ILE A 10 17.48 -5.44 2.14
C ILE A 10 17.51 -4.68 0.81
N LEU A 11 17.61 -3.33 0.84
CA LEU A 11 17.73 -2.52 -0.39
C LEU A 11 19.11 -2.62 -1.07
N PHE A 12 20.12 -3.25 -0.46
CA PHE A 12 21.48 -3.28 -1.03
C PHE A 12 21.79 -4.53 -1.86
N PHE A 13 20.92 -5.56 -1.86
CA PHE A 13 21.13 -6.75 -2.67
C PHE A 13 20.47 -6.72 -4.05
N LEU A 14 19.50 -5.82 -4.29
CA LEU A 14 18.87 -5.65 -5.60
C LEU A 14 19.54 -4.60 -6.51
N SER A 15 20.53 -3.83 -6.00
CA SER A 15 21.14 -2.72 -6.75
C SER A 15 22.38 -3.09 -7.56
N ASN A 16 22.76 -4.37 -7.68
CA ASN A 16 23.95 -4.80 -8.41
C ASN A 16 23.70 -5.81 -9.52
N THR A 17 22.47 -6.01 -9.96
CA THR A 17 22.22 -6.58 -11.29
C THR A 17 22.29 -5.43 -12.27
N ALA A 18 23.40 -5.35 -13.02
CA ALA A 18 23.43 -4.56 -14.25
C ALA A 18 22.27 -5.07 -15.11
N VAL A 19 21.16 -4.35 -15.11
CA VAL A 19 20.08 -4.53 -16.07
C VAL A 19 20.69 -4.22 -17.41
N SER A 20 20.97 -5.25 -18.18
CA SER A 20 21.26 -5.06 -19.60
C SER A 20 19.96 -4.51 -20.18
N GLU A 21 20.05 -3.34 -20.83
CA GLU A 21 18.94 -2.64 -21.44
C GLU A 21 17.91 -3.60 -22.04
N ASP A 22 16.73 -3.68 -21.45
CA ASP A 22 15.39 -3.93 -21.98
C ASP A 22 15.20 -4.85 -23.20
N ILE A 23 15.87 -5.98 -23.24
CA ILE A 23 15.49 -7.01 -24.22
C ILE A 23 14.40 -7.87 -23.59
N THR A 24 13.15 -7.57 -23.94
CA THR A 24 12.00 -8.44 -23.64
C THR A 24 11.92 -9.56 -24.67
N TYR A 25 11.70 -10.77 -24.22
CA TYR A 25 11.46 -11.95 -25.02
C TYR A 25 9.99 -12.35 -24.90
N THR A 26 9.45 -13.02 -25.90
CA THR A 26 8.07 -13.55 -25.86
C THR A 26 8.10 -15.06 -26.12
N GLU A 27 7.35 -15.80 -25.29
CA GLU A 27 7.13 -17.24 -25.46
C GLU A 27 5.65 -17.55 -25.20
N GLY A 28 4.90 -17.91 -26.25
CA GLY A 28 3.45 -18.02 -26.18
C GLY A 28 2.81 -16.67 -25.86
N ASP A 29 1.97 -16.62 -24.85
CA ASP A 29 1.27 -15.44 -24.38
C ASP A 29 2.06 -14.65 -23.31
N PHE A 30 3.33 -14.99 -23.05
CA PHE A 30 4.12 -14.43 -21.97
C PHE A 30 5.31 -13.64 -22.49
N SER A 31 5.47 -12.41 -22.02
CA SER A 31 6.65 -11.58 -22.24
C SER A 31 7.49 -11.51 -20.95
N TYR A 32 8.80 -11.60 -21.10
CA TYR A 32 9.73 -11.72 -19.98
C TYR A 32 11.10 -11.11 -20.32
N TYR A 33 11.87 -10.76 -19.29
CA TYR A 33 13.28 -10.49 -19.44
C TYR A 33 14.14 -11.53 -18.71
N MET A 34 15.41 -11.60 -19.09
CA MET A 34 16.35 -12.55 -18.52
C MET A 34 17.27 -11.90 -17.51
N THR A 35 17.45 -12.58 -16.38
CA THR A 35 18.51 -12.29 -15.42
C THR A 35 19.56 -13.40 -15.43
N ASN A 36 20.62 -13.23 -14.62
CA ASN A 36 21.60 -14.31 -14.42
C ASN A 36 20.97 -15.54 -13.74
N GLU A 37 19.96 -15.34 -12.90
CA GLU A 37 19.33 -16.37 -12.07
C GLU A 37 18.14 -17.03 -12.74
N GLY A 38 17.38 -16.30 -13.55
CA GLY A 38 16.19 -16.82 -14.21
C GLY A 38 15.47 -15.80 -15.08
N ALA A 39 14.25 -16.12 -15.47
CA ALA A 39 13.34 -15.25 -16.19
C ALA A 39 12.44 -14.49 -15.22
N VAL A 40 12.14 -13.23 -15.53
CA VAL A 40 11.13 -12.41 -14.84
C VAL A 40 10.02 -12.13 -15.83
N LEU A 41 8.81 -12.56 -15.50
CA LEU A 41 7.61 -12.29 -16.29
C LEU A 41 7.24 -10.81 -16.15
N VAL A 42 6.94 -10.13 -17.26
CA VAL A 42 6.61 -8.70 -17.28
C VAL A 42 5.31 -8.36 -18.01
N ASP A 43 4.77 -9.32 -18.75
CA ASP A 43 3.51 -9.12 -19.45
C ASP A 43 2.87 -10.45 -19.80
N TRP A 44 1.54 -10.44 -19.82
CA TRP A 44 0.71 -11.54 -20.28
C TRP A 44 -0.39 -11.02 -21.20
N GLU A 45 -0.41 -11.49 -22.43
CA GLU A 45 -1.44 -11.16 -23.40
C GLU A 45 -2.22 -12.43 -23.77
N ASN A 46 -3.51 -12.44 -23.55
CA ASN A 46 -4.39 -13.51 -24.04
C ASN A 46 -4.54 -13.38 -25.56
N SER A 47 -3.61 -13.95 -26.31
CA SER A 47 -3.61 -13.94 -27.79
C SER A 47 -4.51 -15.00 -28.42
N GLY A 48 -5.09 -15.89 -27.61
CA GLY A 48 -5.95 -16.99 -28.05
C GLY A 48 -7.38 -16.57 -28.33
N GLU A 49 -8.12 -17.43 -29.05
CA GLU A 49 -9.57 -17.28 -29.21
C GLU A 49 -10.22 -17.11 -27.83
N LYS A 50 -11.13 -16.11 -27.69
CA LYS A 50 -11.93 -15.79 -26.50
C LYS A 50 -12.62 -17.03 -25.90
N LEU A 51 -11.86 -17.90 -25.26
CA LEU A 51 -12.41 -18.89 -24.36
C LEU A 51 -12.30 -18.32 -22.94
N PRO A 52 -13.35 -18.40 -22.13
CA PRO A 52 -13.24 -18.08 -20.73
C PRO A 52 -12.18 -18.98 -20.10
N LEU A 53 -10.99 -18.42 -19.83
CA LEU A 53 -9.95 -19.14 -19.10
C LEU A 53 -10.40 -19.19 -17.64
N SER A 54 -10.81 -20.37 -17.19
CA SER A 54 -11.11 -20.58 -15.77
C SER A 54 -9.83 -20.48 -14.92
N THR A 55 -8.67 -20.81 -15.48
CA THR A 55 -7.37 -20.83 -14.78
C THR A 55 -6.25 -20.44 -15.72
N LEU A 56 -5.44 -19.45 -15.33
CA LEU A 56 -4.16 -19.08 -15.93
C LEU A 56 -3.03 -19.70 -15.11
N ILE A 57 -2.25 -20.56 -15.71
CA ILE A 57 -1.06 -21.14 -15.07
C ILE A 57 0.18 -20.50 -15.68
N VAL A 58 0.91 -19.73 -14.87
CA VAL A 58 2.21 -19.17 -15.27
C VAL A 58 3.20 -20.32 -15.46
N PRO A 59 3.95 -20.39 -16.57
CA PRO A 59 4.90 -21.48 -16.80
C PRO A 59 6.06 -21.46 -15.80
N ASN A 60 6.58 -22.64 -15.45
CA ASN A 60 7.74 -22.76 -14.54
C ASN A 60 9.04 -22.27 -15.18
N THR A 61 9.10 -22.25 -16.51
CA THR A 61 10.29 -21.86 -17.30
C THR A 61 9.89 -21.00 -18.47
N LEU A 62 10.71 -20.00 -18.79
CA LEU A 62 10.62 -19.18 -20.00
C LEU A 62 12.03 -19.04 -20.59
N GLY A 63 12.16 -19.18 -21.92
CA GLY A 63 13.47 -19.20 -22.59
C GLY A 63 14.42 -20.28 -22.07
N GLY A 64 13.88 -21.38 -21.56
CA GLY A 64 14.65 -22.49 -20.99
C GLY A 64 15.27 -22.21 -19.61
N LYS A 65 14.87 -21.12 -18.94
CA LYS A 65 15.28 -20.79 -17.57
C LYS A 65 14.08 -20.77 -16.60
N PRO A 66 14.29 -21.04 -15.30
CA PRO A 66 13.22 -20.94 -14.32
C PRO A 66 12.63 -19.53 -14.27
N VAL A 67 11.30 -19.41 -14.07
CA VAL A 67 10.64 -18.16 -13.75
C VAL A 67 10.85 -17.92 -12.25
N ILE A 68 11.52 -16.80 -11.92
CA ILE A 68 11.91 -16.45 -10.55
C ILE A 68 11.18 -15.23 -10.01
N GLY A 69 10.52 -14.45 -10.85
CA GLY A 69 9.82 -13.23 -10.42
C GLY A 69 8.67 -12.84 -11.32
N ILE A 70 7.77 -12.05 -10.76
CA ILE A 70 6.69 -11.38 -11.48
C ILE A 70 7.00 -9.88 -11.42
N GLY A 71 7.19 -9.29 -12.59
CA GLY A 71 7.56 -7.88 -12.75
C GLY A 71 6.37 -6.93 -12.63
N SER A 72 6.67 -5.64 -12.62
CA SER A 72 5.68 -4.58 -12.52
C SER A 72 4.71 -4.59 -13.70
N GLY A 73 3.41 -4.45 -13.40
CA GLY A 73 2.35 -4.38 -14.41
C GLY A 73 2.00 -5.68 -15.12
N THR A 74 2.63 -6.81 -14.78
CA THR A 74 2.46 -8.09 -15.47
C THR A 74 1.01 -8.52 -15.65
N PHE A 75 0.19 -8.36 -14.63
CA PHE A 75 -1.24 -8.71 -14.63
C PHE A 75 -2.14 -7.48 -14.48
N ALA A 76 -1.61 -6.29 -14.78
CA ALA A 76 -2.42 -5.09 -14.77
C ALA A 76 -3.49 -5.17 -15.86
N SER A 77 -4.74 -4.89 -15.50
CA SER A 77 -5.85 -4.91 -16.46
C SER A 77 -5.64 -3.86 -17.54
N SER A 78 -5.41 -4.30 -18.77
CA SER A 78 -5.58 -3.43 -19.93
C SER A 78 -7.08 -3.27 -20.16
N GLN A 79 -7.60 -2.05 -20.04
CA GLN A 79 -9.04 -1.69 -20.07
C GLN A 79 -9.83 -2.09 -21.33
N SER A 80 -9.44 -3.12 -22.04
CA SER A 80 -9.98 -3.38 -23.37
C SER A 80 -11.13 -4.38 -23.44
N GLU A 81 -11.59 -4.99 -22.41
CA GLU A 81 -12.91 -5.63 -22.25
C GLU A 81 -12.91 -6.48 -20.94
N PRO A 82 -13.89 -6.33 -20.03
CA PRO A 82 -13.92 -7.13 -18.81
C PRO A 82 -14.10 -8.61 -19.16
N ILE A 83 -13.23 -9.46 -18.64
CA ILE A 83 -13.43 -10.91 -18.64
C ILE A 83 -14.61 -11.20 -17.70
N THR A 84 -15.65 -11.85 -18.18
CA THR A 84 -16.90 -12.02 -17.44
C THR A 84 -16.90 -13.23 -16.52
N ASP A 85 -15.88 -14.08 -16.57
CA ASP A 85 -15.78 -15.30 -15.77
C ASP A 85 -14.66 -15.23 -14.73
N PRO A 86 -14.84 -15.87 -13.56
CA PRO A 86 -13.82 -15.91 -12.54
C PRO A 86 -12.55 -16.58 -13.08
N LEU A 87 -11.44 -15.83 -13.06
CA LEU A 87 -10.13 -16.30 -13.45
C LEU A 87 -9.31 -16.61 -12.19
N GLU A 88 -8.74 -17.81 -12.15
CA GLU A 88 -7.73 -18.20 -11.18
C GLU A 88 -6.35 -18.01 -11.80
N ILE A 89 -5.45 -17.28 -11.13
CA ILE A 89 -4.04 -17.13 -11.54
C ILE A 89 -3.18 -17.99 -10.61
N VAL A 90 -2.41 -18.90 -11.20
CA VAL A 90 -1.51 -19.79 -10.45
C VAL A 90 -0.07 -19.40 -10.74
N ILE A 91 0.62 -18.88 -9.73
CA ILE A 91 2.04 -18.57 -9.77
C ILE A 91 2.84 -19.81 -9.35
N PRO A 92 3.81 -20.29 -10.18
CA PRO A 92 4.48 -21.53 -9.93
C PRO A 92 5.49 -21.47 -8.79
N GLU A 93 5.76 -22.64 -8.22
CA GLU A 93 6.91 -22.81 -7.33
C GLU A 93 8.22 -22.45 -8.06
N GLY A 94 9.13 -21.77 -7.35
CA GLY A 94 10.35 -21.19 -7.91
C GLY A 94 10.29 -19.68 -8.07
N VAL A 95 9.10 -19.07 -8.13
CA VAL A 95 8.96 -17.62 -8.04
C VAL A 95 9.26 -17.18 -6.61
N VAL A 96 10.19 -16.22 -6.47
CA VAL A 96 10.69 -15.76 -5.17
C VAL A 96 10.33 -14.29 -4.88
N PHE A 97 9.91 -13.51 -5.88
CA PHE A 97 9.50 -12.12 -5.67
C PHE A 97 8.34 -11.66 -6.57
N LEU A 98 7.56 -10.72 -6.04
CA LEU A 98 6.60 -9.90 -6.77
C LEU A 98 7.08 -8.45 -6.72
N GLU A 99 7.22 -7.80 -7.86
CA GLU A 99 7.57 -6.39 -7.95
C GLU A 99 6.36 -5.49 -7.63
N ASP A 100 6.64 -4.23 -7.39
CA ASP A 100 5.64 -3.19 -7.24
C ASP A 100 4.74 -3.15 -8.48
N GLY A 101 3.41 -3.10 -8.28
CA GLY A 101 2.44 -3.10 -9.37
C GLY A 101 2.21 -4.44 -10.09
N ALA A 102 2.80 -5.55 -9.65
CA ALA A 102 2.69 -6.85 -10.35
C ALA A 102 1.24 -7.28 -10.67
N PHE A 103 0.29 -6.99 -9.78
CA PHE A 103 -1.14 -7.30 -9.93
C PHE A 103 -2.02 -6.04 -9.87
N THR A 104 -1.46 -4.84 -9.97
CA THR A 104 -2.23 -3.60 -9.86
C THR A 104 -3.41 -3.59 -10.83
N ASP A 105 -4.60 -3.20 -10.32
CA ASP A 105 -5.85 -3.19 -11.09
C ASP A 105 -6.24 -4.55 -11.70
N CYS A 106 -5.71 -5.65 -11.20
CA CYS A 106 -6.10 -7.00 -11.64
C CYS A 106 -7.53 -7.32 -11.17
N CYS A 107 -8.52 -6.75 -11.89
CA CYS A 107 -9.94 -6.91 -11.58
C CYS A 107 -10.52 -8.24 -12.07
N GLU A 108 -9.78 -8.98 -12.89
CA GLU A 108 -10.25 -10.16 -13.62
C GLU A 108 -10.08 -11.45 -12.81
N ALA A 109 -9.12 -11.48 -11.89
CA ALA A 109 -8.88 -12.64 -11.05
C ALA A 109 -9.85 -12.69 -9.86
N SER A 110 -10.43 -13.87 -9.63
CA SER A 110 -11.14 -14.17 -8.37
C SER A 110 -10.22 -14.77 -7.33
N ILE A 111 -9.19 -15.50 -7.78
CA ILE A 111 -8.24 -16.20 -6.92
C ILE A 111 -6.83 -16.02 -7.49
N ILE A 112 -5.88 -15.70 -6.62
CA ILE A 112 -4.44 -15.71 -6.94
C ILE A 112 -3.76 -16.72 -6.02
N CYS A 113 -3.23 -17.79 -6.61
CA CYS A 113 -2.47 -18.82 -5.91
C CYS A 113 -0.98 -18.45 -5.93
N LEU A 114 -0.42 -18.15 -4.77
CA LEU A 114 0.99 -17.80 -4.60
C LEU A 114 1.83 -18.98 -4.12
N PRO A 115 3.11 -19.10 -4.54
CA PRO A 115 3.94 -20.24 -4.21
C PRO A 115 4.52 -20.20 -2.79
N SER A 116 4.93 -21.37 -2.30
CA SER A 116 5.64 -21.49 -1.02
C SER A 116 7.05 -20.88 -1.05
N THR A 117 7.63 -20.73 -2.22
CA THR A 117 8.97 -20.19 -2.46
C THR A 117 9.03 -18.66 -2.42
N LEU A 118 7.89 -17.98 -2.34
CA LEU A 118 7.82 -16.52 -2.38
C LEU A 118 8.48 -15.92 -1.11
N GLU A 119 9.49 -15.07 -1.33
CA GLU A 119 10.29 -14.43 -0.27
C GLU A 119 10.00 -12.93 -0.15
N THR A 120 9.62 -12.27 -1.27
CA THR A 120 9.38 -10.83 -1.30
C THR A 120 8.08 -10.49 -2.02
N ILE A 121 7.24 -9.72 -1.37
CA ILE A 121 6.05 -9.07 -1.92
C ILE A 121 6.26 -7.56 -1.72
N SER A 122 6.38 -6.80 -2.82
CA SER A 122 6.41 -5.34 -2.75
C SER A 122 5.06 -4.80 -2.29
N GLU A 123 5.05 -3.75 -1.47
CA GLU A 123 3.82 -3.24 -0.86
C GLU A 123 2.77 -2.84 -1.91
N GLY A 124 3.17 -2.18 -3.00
CA GLY A 124 2.27 -1.80 -4.09
C GLY A 124 1.87 -2.91 -5.07
N SER A 125 2.32 -4.16 -4.86
CA SER A 125 2.08 -5.26 -5.81
C SER A 125 0.62 -5.67 -5.96
N MET A 126 -0.24 -5.34 -4.99
CA MET A 126 -1.64 -5.78 -4.89
C MET A 126 -2.65 -4.61 -4.93
N PHE A 127 -2.31 -3.47 -5.52
CA PHE A 127 -3.22 -2.33 -5.61
C PHE A 127 -4.50 -2.68 -6.36
N HIS A 128 -5.66 -2.29 -5.80
CA HIS A 128 -7.00 -2.48 -6.38
C HIS A 128 -7.30 -3.93 -6.81
N VAL A 129 -6.59 -4.90 -6.26
CA VAL A 129 -6.86 -6.32 -6.50
C VAL A 129 -8.11 -6.73 -5.73
N LYS A 130 -9.02 -7.45 -6.38
CA LYS A 130 -10.26 -7.97 -5.76
C LYS A 130 -10.26 -9.48 -5.62
N ALA A 131 -9.10 -10.13 -5.76
CA ALA A 131 -8.96 -11.57 -5.69
C ALA A 131 -8.85 -12.09 -4.26
N GLU A 132 -9.21 -13.34 -4.05
CA GLU A 132 -8.79 -14.10 -2.88
C GLU A 132 -7.34 -14.56 -3.07
N ILE A 133 -6.46 -14.24 -2.11
CA ILE A 133 -5.06 -14.70 -2.14
C ILE A 133 -4.95 -16.03 -1.38
N THR A 134 -4.27 -17.01 -1.96
CA THR A 134 -4.05 -18.31 -1.33
C THR A 134 -2.60 -18.76 -1.46
N PHE A 135 -2.17 -19.57 -0.50
CA PHE A 135 -0.88 -20.29 -0.51
C PHE A 135 -1.16 -21.78 -0.38
N PRO A 136 -1.44 -22.51 -1.47
CA PRO A 136 -1.85 -23.92 -1.42
C PRO A 136 -0.84 -24.84 -0.73
N GLN A 137 0.45 -24.51 -0.79
CA GLN A 137 1.54 -25.24 -0.13
C GLN A 137 1.98 -24.58 1.20
N GLY A 138 1.29 -23.52 1.64
CA GLY A 138 1.75 -22.64 2.70
C GLY A 138 2.90 -21.73 2.25
N ASN A 139 3.33 -20.83 3.13
CA ASN A 139 4.51 -19.99 2.91
C ASN A 139 5.17 -19.70 4.26
N PRO A 140 6.52 -19.73 4.39
CA PRO A 140 7.20 -19.53 5.66
C PRO A 140 7.14 -18.09 6.18
N PHE A 141 6.88 -17.12 5.31
CA PHE A 141 6.95 -15.69 5.60
C PHE A 141 5.59 -15.00 5.59
N TYR A 142 4.67 -15.49 4.77
CA TYR A 142 3.38 -14.88 4.54
C TYR A 142 2.25 -15.77 5.01
N VAL A 143 1.24 -15.17 5.62
CA VAL A 143 0.04 -15.88 6.08
C VAL A 143 -1.21 -15.14 5.65
N MET A 144 -2.21 -15.89 5.16
CA MET A 144 -3.57 -15.42 5.02
C MET A 144 -4.34 -15.68 6.32
N ASN A 145 -4.80 -14.63 6.97
CA ASN A 145 -5.60 -14.69 8.19
C ASN A 145 -6.93 -13.97 7.95
N LYS A 146 -8.00 -14.75 7.75
CA LYS A 146 -9.36 -14.23 7.53
C LYS A 146 -9.43 -13.17 6.42
N GLY A 147 -8.76 -13.42 5.31
CA GLY A 147 -8.71 -12.52 4.16
C GLY A 147 -7.65 -11.41 4.24
N PHE A 148 -6.84 -11.36 5.29
CA PHE A 148 -5.73 -10.44 5.41
C PHE A 148 -4.39 -11.14 5.12
N LEU A 149 -3.62 -10.58 4.19
CA LEU A 149 -2.25 -11.02 3.89
C LEU A 149 -1.27 -10.29 4.81
N VAL A 150 -0.54 -11.06 5.61
CA VAL A 150 0.41 -10.53 6.59
C VAL A 150 1.82 -11.07 6.32
N ASP A 151 2.81 -10.20 6.27
CA ASP A 151 4.22 -10.57 6.42
C ASP A 151 4.52 -10.75 7.90
N THR A 152 4.81 -11.99 8.29
CA THR A 152 5.02 -12.37 9.69
C THR A 152 6.37 -11.93 10.25
N ARG A 153 7.33 -11.57 9.39
CA ARG A 153 8.68 -11.11 9.79
C ARG A 153 8.67 -9.65 10.25
N SER A 154 7.91 -8.82 9.55
CA SER A 154 7.77 -7.39 9.83
C SER A 154 6.48 -7.04 10.56
N GLU A 155 5.57 -8.00 10.76
CA GLU A 155 4.22 -7.78 11.28
C GLU A 155 3.45 -6.73 10.47
N THR A 156 3.63 -6.77 9.12
CA THR A 156 3.00 -5.83 8.19
C THR A 156 1.79 -6.45 7.53
N LEU A 157 0.67 -5.74 7.54
CA LEU A 157 -0.48 -6.04 6.71
C LEU A 157 -0.20 -5.53 5.28
N LEU A 158 -0.22 -6.42 4.31
CA LEU A 158 0.09 -6.12 2.91
C LEU A 158 -1.14 -6.01 2.02
N TYR A 159 -2.23 -6.70 2.38
CA TYR A 159 -3.42 -6.75 1.55
C TYR A 159 -4.63 -7.19 2.35
N SER A 160 -5.81 -6.70 1.98
CA SER A 160 -7.11 -7.19 2.44
C SER A 160 -7.93 -7.69 1.25
N SER A 161 -8.39 -8.94 1.31
CA SER A 161 -9.27 -9.48 0.27
C SER A 161 -10.73 -9.05 0.49
N PRO A 162 -11.61 -9.16 -0.51
CA PRO A 162 -13.03 -8.84 -0.36
C PRO A 162 -13.74 -9.60 0.78
N CYS A 163 -13.30 -10.81 1.09
CA CYS A 163 -13.88 -11.60 2.18
C CYS A 163 -13.50 -11.09 3.59
N SER A 164 -12.56 -10.13 3.70
CA SER A 164 -12.14 -9.55 4.98
C SER A 164 -13.06 -8.45 5.51
N SER A 165 -14.02 -7.97 4.73
CA SER A 165 -14.80 -6.75 5.04
C SER A 165 -15.50 -6.77 6.40
N GLU A 166 -15.96 -7.94 6.86
CA GLU A 166 -16.64 -8.12 8.15
C GLU A 166 -15.68 -8.56 9.29
N GLU A 167 -14.40 -8.81 8.98
CA GLU A 167 -13.44 -9.28 9.95
C GLU A 167 -12.70 -8.13 10.63
N ALA A 168 -12.21 -8.36 11.85
CA ALA A 168 -11.34 -7.41 12.52
C ALA A 168 -9.93 -7.48 11.94
N ILE A 169 -9.28 -6.31 11.79
CA ILE A 169 -7.87 -6.24 11.41
C ILE A 169 -7.04 -7.09 12.39
N PRO A 170 -6.17 -7.99 11.90
CA PRO A 170 -5.32 -8.80 12.77
C PRO A 170 -4.34 -7.93 13.58
N PRO A 171 -3.77 -8.45 14.68
CA PRO A 171 -2.82 -7.70 15.49
C PRO A 171 -1.47 -7.56 14.78
N VAL A 172 -1.36 -6.63 13.85
CA VAL A 172 -0.16 -6.24 13.13
C VAL A 172 0.42 -4.94 13.71
N MET A 173 1.69 -4.65 13.42
CA MET A 173 2.33 -3.40 13.82
C MET A 173 2.25 -2.33 12.73
N TYR A 174 2.24 -2.73 11.47
CA TYR A 174 2.30 -1.82 10.33
C TYR A 174 1.15 -2.09 9.35
N LEU A 175 0.52 -1.03 8.88
CA LEU A 175 -0.35 -1.06 7.71
C LEU A 175 0.50 -0.68 6.51
N GLY A 176 0.70 -1.61 5.58
CA GLY A 176 1.41 -1.37 4.33
C GLY A 176 0.61 -0.47 3.38
N GLU A 177 1.20 -0.13 2.25
CA GLU A 177 0.59 0.76 1.26
C GLU A 177 -0.72 0.17 0.73
N GLN A 178 -1.80 0.97 0.76
CA GLN A 178 -3.17 0.62 0.31
C GLN A 178 -3.69 -0.75 0.77
N CYS A 179 -3.18 -1.27 1.86
CA CYS A 179 -3.45 -2.64 2.30
C CYS A 179 -4.90 -2.92 2.73
N LEU A 180 -5.70 -1.88 2.95
CA LEU A 180 -7.07 -1.97 3.45
C LEU A 180 -8.15 -1.66 2.40
N ASP A 181 -7.83 -1.47 1.14
CA ASP A 181 -8.77 -1.05 0.09
C ASP A 181 -10.08 -1.83 0.09
N ASN A 182 -10.01 -3.17 0.10
CA ASN A 182 -11.21 -4.00 0.09
C ASN A 182 -11.92 -4.03 1.46
N TRP A 183 -11.17 -3.89 2.55
CA TRP A 183 -11.73 -3.88 3.90
C TRP A 183 -12.47 -2.57 4.21
N LEU A 184 -12.02 -1.45 3.62
CA LEU A 184 -12.59 -0.12 3.83
C LEU A 184 -13.86 0.15 3.01
N THR A 185 -14.21 -0.73 2.07
CA THR A 185 -15.41 -0.57 1.25
C THR A 185 -16.65 -0.38 2.13
N ASP A 186 -17.40 0.70 1.90
CA ASP A 186 -18.62 1.08 2.61
C ASP A 186 -18.47 1.39 4.12
N LYS A 187 -17.25 1.59 4.63
CA LYS A 187 -17.04 1.96 6.04
C LYS A 187 -17.08 3.47 6.23
N THR A 188 -17.89 3.91 7.19
CA THR A 188 -17.95 5.30 7.66
C THR A 188 -17.15 5.53 8.93
N ASP A 189 -16.91 4.48 9.70
CA ASP A 189 -16.22 4.50 11.00
C ASP A 189 -15.19 3.39 11.08
N VAL A 190 -14.00 3.73 11.52
CA VAL A 190 -12.87 2.79 11.68
C VAL A 190 -12.22 2.95 13.04
N VAL A 191 -12.03 1.85 13.74
CA VAL A 191 -11.21 1.78 14.97
C VAL A 191 -10.01 0.88 14.68
N LEU A 192 -8.81 1.47 14.68
CA LEU A 192 -7.59 0.71 14.47
C LEU A 192 -7.15 -0.03 15.74
N PRO A 193 -6.60 -1.25 15.62
CA PRO A 193 -6.05 -1.99 16.75
C PRO A 193 -4.92 -1.26 17.47
N ASP A 194 -4.85 -1.42 18.81
CA ASP A 194 -3.79 -0.82 19.65
C ASP A 194 -2.36 -1.28 19.31
N SER A 195 -2.22 -2.35 18.53
CA SER A 195 -0.91 -2.85 18.07
C SER A 195 -0.27 -1.98 16.99
N ILE A 196 -1.08 -1.24 16.22
CA ILE A 196 -0.59 -0.48 15.07
C ILE A 196 0.27 0.71 15.52
N SER A 197 1.48 0.76 15.01
CA SER A 197 2.48 1.82 15.26
C SER A 197 2.78 2.67 14.04
N ALA A 198 2.45 2.20 12.82
CA ALA A 198 2.64 2.96 11.59
C ALA A 198 1.52 2.71 10.58
N ILE A 199 1.18 3.76 9.84
CA ILE A 199 0.23 3.76 8.72
C ILE A 199 0.99 4.11 7.45
N GLY A 200 0.92 3.23 6.45
CA GLY A 200 1.59 3.36 5.16
C GLY A 200 0.93 4.39 4.23
N THR A 201 1.51 4.53 3.07
CA THR A 201 1.05 5.42 2.01
C THR A 201 -0.35 5.01 1.53
N CYS A 202 -1.23 5.97 1.33
CA CYS A 202 -2.57 5.77 0.75
C CYS A 202 -3.46 4.74 1.47
N VAL A 203 -3.24 4.40 2.75
CA VAL A 203 -4.06 3.41 3.47
C VAL A 203 -5.53 3.81 3.53
N PHE A 204 -5.83 5.11 3.69
CA PHE A 204 -7.19 5.68 3.69
C PHE A 204 -7.35 6.68 2.53
N TYR A 205 -6.88 6.35 1.35
CA TYR A 205 -6.94 7.22 0.18
C TYR A 205 -8.31 7.12 -0.51
N ASP A 206 -8.86 8.28 -0.91
CA ASP A 206 -10.12 8.43 -1.69
C ASP A 206 -11.34 7.73 -1.04
N LEU A 207 -11.56 8.04 0.23
CA LEU A 207 -12.67 7.51 1.04
C LEU A 207 -13.57 8.67 1.53
N PRO A 208 -14.37 9.29 0.64
CA PRO A 208 -15.18 10.46 1.00
C PRO A 208 -16.28 10.16 2.03
N ASP A 209 -16.69 8.91 2.16
CA ASP A 209 -17.71 8.47 3.12
C ASP A 209 -17.11 8.07 4.49
N LEU A 210 -15.80 7.98 4.63
CA LEU A 210 -15.12 7.69 5.89
C LEU A 210 -15.10 8.95 6.77
N GLU A 211 -15.96 9.01 7.78
CA GLU A 211 -16.12 10.17 8.63
C GLU A 211 -15.32 10.12 9.94
N ASN A 212 -15.11 8.92 10.49
CA ASN A 212 -14.46 8.76 11.79
C ASN A 212 -13.36 7.70 11.78
N VAL A 213 -12.17 8.05 12.25
CA VAL A 213 -11.07 7.10 12.47
C VAL A 213 -10.54 7.29 13.89
N VAL A 214 -10.51 6.19 14.65
CA VAL A 214 -9.86 6.16 15.96
C VAL A 214 -8.46 5.61 15.79
N LEU A 215 -7.48 6.48 16.02
CA LEU A 215 -6.06 6.14 15.93
C LEU A 215 -5.56 5.54 17.27
N PRO A 216 -4.70 4.51 17.24
CA PRO A 216 -4.14 3.95 18.46
C PRO A 216 -3.15 4.90 19.13
N ALA A 217 -3.14 4.93 20.46
CA ALA A 217 -2.27 5.83 21.23
C ALA A 217 -0.76 5.60 21.04
N LYS A 218 -0.37 4.45 20.49
CA LYS A 218 1.02 4.10 20.17
C LYS A 218 1.43 4.43 18.74
N LEU A 219 0.51 4.95 17.92
CA LEU A 219 0.82 5.30 16.55
C LEU A 219 1.94 6.33 16.53
N ALA A 220 3.03 6.02 15.86
CA ALA A 220 4.24 6.85 15.83
C ALA A 220 4.55 7.39 14.42
N THR A 221 4.00 6.76 13.38
CA THR A 221 4.34 7.12 11.99
C THR A 221 3.09 7.16 11.12
N LEU A 222 2.98 8.25 10.36
CA LEU A 222 2.08 8.41 9.24
C LEU A 222 2.92 8.52 7.96
N SER A 223 2.41 8.01 6.85
CA SER A 223 3.05 8.18 5.53
C SER A 223 2.31 9.23 4.69
N PRO A 224 2.93 9.74 3.61
CA PRO A 224 2.28 10.66 2.68
C PRO A 224 0.97 10.08 2.14
N TYR A 225 0.00 10.93 1.88
CA TYR A 225 -1.32 10.58 1.34
C TYR A 225 -2.16 9.60 2.18
N SER A 226 -1.73 9.23 3.40
CA SER A 226 -2.38 8.17 4.17
C SER A 226 -3.86 8.42 4.49
N PHE A 227 -4.32 9.68 4.47
CA PHE A 227 -5.72 10.09 4.68
C PHE A 227 -6.25 11.02 3.58
N ASN A 228 -5.60 11.07 2.42
CA ASN A 228 -5.99 11.97 1.35
C ASN A 228 -7.41 11.67 0.85
N ALA A 229 -8.21 12.71 0.66
CA ALA A 229 -9.58 12.65 0.14
C ALA A 229 -10.55 11.82 1.00
N THR A 230 -10.46 11.96 2.32
CA THR A 230 -11.40 11.34 3.27
C THR A 230 -12.48 12.32 3.72
N GLY A 231 -13.64 11.78 4.14
CA GLY A 231 -14.73 12.56 4.76
C GLY A 231 -14.50 12.94 6.23
N ILE A 232 -13.28 12.74 6.76
CA ILE A 232 -12.96 12.97 8.18
C ILE A 232 -13.09 14.45 8.54
N LYS A 233 -13.93 14.74 9.54
CA LYS A 233 -14.20 16.10 10.03
C LYS A 233 -13.40 16.45 11.29
N GLU A 234 -13.09 15.44 12.09
CA GLU A 234 -12.32 15.56 13.33
C GLU A 234 -11.40 14.36 13.47
N LEU A 235 -10.16 14.57 13.92
CA LEU A 235 -9.20 13.51 14.17
C LEU A 235 -8.35 13.83 15.39
N ALA A 236 -8.33 12.94 16.36
CA ALA A 236 -7.41 13.01 17.48
C ALA A 236 -6.04 12.43 17.08
N ILE A 237 -5.09 13.30 16.74
CA ILE A 237 -3.73 12.89 16.42
C ILE A 237 -3.00 12.51 17.72
N PRO A 238 -2.41 11.29 17.83
CA PRO A 238 -1.68 10.89 19.03
C PRO A 238 -0.41 11.72 19.24
N SER A 239 -0.07 12.02 20.49
CA SER A 239 1.14 12.79 20.85
C SER A 239 2.46 12.04 20.61
N THR A 240 2.40 10.78 20.21
CA THR A 240 3.53 9.97 19.75
C THR A 240 3.96 10.29 18.33
N ILE A 241 3.09 10.95 17.55
CA ILE A 241 3.41 11.45 16.20
C ILE A 241 4.33 12.67 16.33
N THR A 242 5.50 12.60 15.70
CA THR A 242 6.48 13.70 15.69
C THR A 242 6.45 14.50 14.39
N GLN A 243 5.94 13.90 13.31
CA GLN A 243 5.86 14.53 12.00
C GLN A 243 4.53 14.22 11.33
N ILE A 244 3.92 15.23 10.75
CA ILE A 244 2.81 15.06 9.81
C ILE A 244 3.43 15.16 8.42
N PRO A 245 3.43 14.08 7.61
CA PRO A 245 4.10 14.09 6.32
C PRO A 245 3.39 14.98 5.30
N ALA A 246 4.10 15.28 4.21
CA ALA A 246 3.53 15.99 3.09
C ALA A 246 2.29 15.28 2.54
N TYR A 247 1.27 16.05 2.15
CA TYR A 247 0.03 15.57 1.53
C TYR A 247 -0.81 14.61 2.40
N CYS A 248 -0.51 14.43 3.68
CA CYS A 248 -1.13 13.41 4.54
C CYS A 248 -2.65 13.52 4.61
N PHE A 249 -3.17 14.74 4.77
CA PHE A 249 -4.59 15.06 4.98
C PHE A 249 -5.13 16.02 3.91
N VAL A 250 -4.67 15.91 2.69
CA VAL A 250 -5.17 16.73 1.57
C VAL A 250 -6.63 16.40 1.29
N ASN A 251 -7.44 17.44 1.02
CA ASN A 251 -8.83 17.29 0.60
C ASN A 251 -9.70 16.45 1.55
N CYS A 252 -9.50 16.62 2.86
CA CYS A 252 -10.40 16.06 3.88
C CYS A 252 -11.52 17.05 4.22
N ALA A 253 -12.44 16.64 5.09
CA ALA A 253 -13.59 17.46 5.51
C ALA A 253 -13.39 18.19 6.85
N PHE A 254 -12.13 18.45 7.27
CA PHE A 254 -11.85 19.12 8.54
C PHE A 254 -12.48 20.51 8.59
N THR A 255 -13.12 20.82 9.71
CA THR A 255 -13.60 22.19 10.04
C THR A 255 -12.67 22.91 11.00
N SER A 256 -12.01 22.16 11.88
CA SER A 256 -10.94 22.60 12.76
C SER A 256 -9.97 21.45 13.04
N ILE A 257 -8.72 21.77 13.37
CA ILE A 257 -7.74 20.75 13.79
C ILE A 257 -6.84 21.30 14.89
N SER A 258 -6.56 20.46 15.88
CA SER A 258 -5.60 20.73 16.94
C SER A 258 -4.39 19.81 16.79
N ILE A 259 -3.24 20.40 16.55
CA ILE A 259 -1.97 19.68 16.45
C ILE A 259 -1.40 19.50 17.85
N PRO A 260 -1.24 18.25 18.34
CA PRO A 260 -0.86 17.98 19.71
C PRO A 260 0.62 18.25 20.00
N ASN A 261 0.95 18.33 21.30
CA ASN A 261 2.37 18.26 21.70
C ASN A 261 2.96 16.93 21.27
N GLY A 262 4.20 16.97 20.74
CA GLY A 262 4.90 15.86 20.12
C GLY A 262 5.19 16.13 18.65
N VAL A 263 4.24 16.74 17.92
CA VAL A 263 4.46 17.11 16.53
C VAL A 263 5.43 18.30 16.45
N GLU A 264 6.55 18.09 15.77
CA GLU A 264 7.59 19.10 15.54
C GLU A 264 7.58 19.65 14.11
N TYR A 265 7.15 18.82 13.15
CA TYR A 265 7.19 19.11 11.73
C TYR A 265 5.84 18.83 11.06
N ILE A 266 5.37 19.78 10.24
CA ILE A 266 4.19 19.63 9.36
C ILE A 266 4.70 19.83 7.92
N GLY A 267 4.50 18.79 7.09
CA GLY A 267 4.96 18.75 5.71
C GLY A 267 4.21 19.70 4.78
N GLU A 268 4.78 19.91 3.60
CA GLU A 268 4.14 20.69 2.55
C GLU A 268 2.79 20.08 2.16
N TYR A 269 1.81 20.95 1.88
CA TYR A 269 0.46 20.54 1.50
C TYR A 269 -0.25 19.59 2.46
N ALA A 270 0.21 19.45 3.71
CA ALA A 270 -0.31 18.41 4.63
C ALA A 270 -1.82 18.47 4.84
N PHE A 271 -2.43 19.66 4.89
CA PHE A 271 -3.87 19.89 5.00
C PHE A 271 -4.43 20.74 3.84
N TYR A 272 -3.78 20.73 2.69
CA TYR A 272 -4.20 21.49 1.53
C TYR A 272 -5.57 21.02 1.01
N TYR A 273 -6.33 21.89 0.39
CA TYR A 273 -7.71 21.64 -0.08
C TYR A 273 -8.74 21.25 0.98
N ASN A 274 -8.47 21.47 2.28
CA ASN A 274 -9.49 21.38 3.32
C ASN A 274 -10.31 22.68 3.34
N TRP A 275 -11.27 22.82 2.42
CA TRP A 275 -11.98 24.07 2.16
C TRP A 275 -12.84 24.55 3.33
N GLU A 276 -13.24 23.65 4.23
CA GLU A 276 -14.04 23.95 5.42
C GLU A 276 -13.17 24.22 6.65
N LEU A 277 -11.86 24.07 6.56
CA LEU A 277 -10.93 24.25 7.67
C LEU A 277 -10.76 25.74 7.98
N THR A 278 -11.39 26.20 9.06
CA THR A 278 -11.39 27.61 9.48
C THR A 278 -10.42 27.91 10.62
N GLU A 279 -10.07 26.93 11.41
CA GLU A 279 -9.20 27.10 12.59
C GLU A 279 -8.21 25.96 12.74
N VAL A 280 -6.96 26.32 12.97
CA VAL A 280 -5.85 25.39 13.30
C VAL A 280 -5.18 25.86 14.58
N THR A 281 -5.08 24.98 15.57
CA THR A 281 -4.29 25.24 16.78
C THR A 281 -2.99 24.44 16.73
N LEU A 282 -1.86 25.12 16.78
CA LEU A 282 -0.53 24.52 16.84
C LEU A 282 -0.02 24.51 18.30
N SER A 283 0.51 23.35 18.73
CA SER A 283 1.13 23.22 20.05
C SER A 283 2.52 23.89 20.11
N GLU A 284 3.09 23.96 21.33
CA GLU A 284 4.44 24.52 21.55
C GLU A 284 5.56 23.73 20.87
N SER A 285 5.34 22.44 20.57
CA SER A 285 6.34 21.59 19.95
C SER A 285 6.54 21.85 18.47
N VAL A 286 5.59 22.47 17.78
CA VAL A 286 5.68 22.70 16.32
C VAL A 286 6.78 23.72 16.01
N GLN A 287 7.80 23.28 15.31
CA GLN A 287 8.98 24.07 14.92
C GLN A 287 8.90 24.51 13.46
N PHE A 288 8.32 23.68 12.58
CA PHE A 288 8.30 23.92 11.14
C PHE A 288 6.93 23.57 10.53
N VAL A 289 6.45 24.46 9.67
CA VAL A 289 5.26 24.29 8.85
C VAL A 289 5.63 24.49 7.39
N GLY A 290 5.48 23.45 6.58
CA GLY A 290 5.86 23.44 5.16
C GLY A 290 4.97 24.30 4.28
N TYR A 291 5.40 24.48 3.06
CA TYR A 291 4.73 25.29 2.06
C TYR A 291 3.28 24.81 1.82
N ASN A 292 2.33 25.76 1.84
CA ASN A 292 0.90 25.49 1.67
C ASN A 292 0.34 24.35 2.55
N ALA A 293 0.92 24.15 3.74
CA ALA A 293 0.48 23.08 4.65
C ALA A 293 -0.99 23.23 5.05
N PHE A 294 -1.52 24.45 5.08
CA PHE A 294 -2.92 24.78 5.40
C PHE A 294 -3.55 25.65 4.31
N PRO A 295 -4.91 25.70 4.19
CA PRO A 295 -5.60 26.65 3.32
C PRO A 295 -5.25 28.10 3.69
N GLU A 296 -5.15 28.97 2.69
CA GLU A 296 -4.79 30.40 2.89
C GLU A 296 -5.75 31.16 3.81
N GLU A 297 -7.03 30.81 3.80
CA GLU A 297 -8.07 31.51 4.53
C GLU A 297 -8.25 31.01 5.97
N CYS A 298 -7.50 29.98 6.40
CA CYS A 298 -7.65 29.42 7.72
C CYS A 298 -6.91 30.27 8.78
N SER A 299 -7.53 30.39 9.98
CA SER A 299 -6.92 31.06 11.13
C SER A 299 -5.98 30.11 11.84
N ILE A 300 -4.68 30.46 11.88
CA ILE A 300 -3.68 29.65 12.58
C ILE A 300 -3.36 30.27 13.94
N ILE A 301 -3.64 29.53 15.01
CA ILE A 301 -3.31 29.87 16.39
C ILE A 301 -2.04 29.10 16.76
N THR A 302 -0.93 29.80 16.92
CA THR A 302 0.33 29.20 17.37
C THR A 302 0.70 29.65 18.77
N VAL A 303 1.14 28.71 19.60
CA VAL A 303 1.65 28.97 20.94
C VAL A 303 3.15 29.22 20.92
N ASN A 304 3.87 28.61 19.96
CA ASN A 304 5.31 28.77 19.79
C ASN A 304 5.63 29.95 18.86
N PRO A 305 6.16 31.08 19.36
CA PRO A 305 6.48 32.24 18.52
C PRO A 305 7.67 31.99 17.58
N ALA A 306 8.42 30.90 17.78
CA ALA A 306 9.56 30.53 16.96
C ALA A 306 9.20 29.54 15.82
N THR A 307 7.91 29.17 15.67
CA THR A 307 7.45 28.33 14.57
C THR A 307 7.81 28.98 13.23
N HIS A 308 8.55 28.26 12.41
CA HIS A 308 8.90 28.69 11.05
C HIS A 308 7.83 28.24 10.06
N PHE A 309 7.33 29.19 9.27
CA PHE A 309 6.41 28.91 8.16
C PHE A 309 7.16 29.10 6.84
N GLU A 310 7.19 28.07 6.03
CA GLU A 310 7.72 28.14 4.67
C GLU A 310 6.74 28.90 3.76
N THR A 311 7.24 29.85 2.96
CA THR A 311 6.42 30.76 2.12
C THR A 311 6.72 30.57 0.63
#